data_f4384dfc76686c1b86bd2412d81983b0
#
_entry.id   f4384dfc76686c1b86bd2412d81983b0
#
_cell.length_a   1.000
_cell.length_b   1.000
_cell.length_c   1.000
_cell.angle_alpha   90.00
_cell.angle_beta   90.00
_cell.angle_gamma   90.00
#
_symmetry.space_group_name_H-M   'P 1'
#
loop_
_entity.id
_entity.type
_entity.pdbx_description
1 polymer ?
#
loop_
_entity_poly.entity_id
_entity_poly.type
_entity_poly.pdbx_seq_one_letter_code
_entity_poly.pdbx_strand_id
1 'polypeptide(L)'
;MTRSADLATLVRASRLYYELGETQEAIAGVLGVTRPQVSKLLKQARAQGVVEIRIVDRTERPSAVAAALQHRFALRAVHVAPTFTGSDEFTRRRVGRLAAEVLVAAVRDGMIVGVGDGSSMAALADGMDEVASPVSATVVPLCGGFWGATGGREPYRRIADVLGATAHGLLAPGLLDDVVTRDALGAHAGIREVTALWDRLDVAVFGIGGPSWSEALVGPDVLHEIEAARAVGEILISPFDIDGRFVGESLRRRTIACDARNLHLVPTAIGVASGSAKVRPILGALRAGAVGVLVTDLNTAELVLELADEASSGGDDIAGAGGA
;
A
#
# COMPACT_ATOMS: atom_id res chain seq x y z
N MET A 1 17.00 35.86 -7.23
CA MET A 1 16.38 35.01 -8.27
C MET A 1 17.46 34.12 -8.89
N THR A 2 17.57 32.86 -8.47
CA THR A 2 18.59 31.94 -8.99
C THR A 2 18.07 31.43 -10.35
N ARG A 3 18.78 31.75 -11.44
CA ARG A 3 18.49 31.22 -12.79
C ARG A 3 18.40 29.70 -12.69
N SER A 4 17.32 29.10 -13.15
CA SER A 4 17.22 27.66 -13.41
C SER A 4 18.38 27.31 -14.35
N ALA A 5 19.16 26.27 -14.02
CA ALA A 5 20.22 25.83 -14.90
C ALA A 5 19.57 25.31 -16.19
N ASP A 6 20.21 25.64 -17.30
CA ASP A 6 19.76 25.20 -18.61
C ASP A 6 19.91 23.66 -18.72
N LEU A 7 18.97 23.02 -19.40
CA LEU A 7 18.91 21.57 -19.57
C LEU A 7 20.23 20.97 -20.11
N ALA A 8 20.91 21.66 -21.02
CA ALA A 8 22.19 21.23 -21.57
C ALA A 8 23.29 21.16 -20.49
N THR A 9 23.30 22.09 -19.55
CA THR A 9 24.24 22.09 -18.42
C THR A 9 23.94 20.96 -17.45
N LEU A 10 22.65 20.65 -17.18
CA LEU A 10 22.25 19.52 -16.35
C LEU A 10 22.69 18.19 -16.99
N VAL A 11 22.43 18.00 -18.29
CA VAL A 11 22.84 16.80 -19.04
C VAL A 11 24.36 16.65 -19.03
N ARG A 12 25.12 17.73 -19.29
CA ARG A 12 26.58 17.69 -19.32
C ARG A 12 27.18 17.33 -17.95
N ALA A 13 26.71 17.96 -16.88
CA ALA A 13 27.14 17.64 -15.52
C ALA A 13 26.83 16.17 -15.16
N SER A 14 25.67 15.70 -15.56
CA SER A 14 25.21 14.32 -15.29
C SER A 14 26.06 13.29 -16.03
N ARG A 15 26.35 13.50 -17.31
CA ARG A 15 27.22 12.59 -18.09
C ARG A 15 28.63 12.51 -17.50
N LEU A 16 29.23 13.65 -17.16
CA LEU A 16 30.55 13.66 -16.53
C LEU A 16 30.55 12.86 -15.22
N TYR A 17 29.50 12.97 -14.41
CA TYR A 17 29.42 12.31 -13.11
C TYR A 17 29.06 10.84 -13.22
N TYR A 18 27.95 10.50 -13.92
CA TYR A 18 27.36 9.15 -13.91
C TYR A 18 27.89 8.23 -14.99
N GLU A 19 28.30 8.76 -16.17
CA GLU A 19 28.83 7.96 -17.28
C GLU A 19 30.36 7.87 -17.24
N LEU A 20 31.04 9.00 -16.96
CA LEU A 20 32.50 9.07 -16.97
C LEU A 20 33.14 8.93 -15.58
N GLY A 21 32.34 8.94 -14.49
CA GLY A 21 32.86 8.74 -13.13
C GLY A 21 33.69 9.90 -12.57
N GLU A 22 33.59 11.08 -13.18
CA GLU A 22 34.35 12.25 -12.77
C GLU A 22 33.93 12.74 -11.37
N THR A 23 34.89 13.27 -10.60
CA THR A 23 34.61 13.87 -9.29
C THR A 23 33.88 15.21 -9.46
N GLN A 24 33.07 15.59 -8.46
CA GLN A 24 32.41 16.90 -8.48
C GLN A 24 33.39 18.08 -8.58
N GLU A 25 34.62 17.91 -8.08
CA GLU A 25 35.70 18.89 -8.18
C GLU A 25 36.19 19.02 -9.62
N ALA A 26 36.44 17.89 -10.30
CA ALA A 26 36.84 17.87 -11.71
C ALA A 26 35.76 18.49 -12.61
N ILE A 27 34.50 18.13 -12.35
CA ILE A 27 33.33 18.67 -13.07
C ILE A 27 33.23 20.20 -12.86
N ALA A 28 33.50 20.67 -11.64
CA ALA A 28 33.50 22.09 -11.34
C ALA A 28 34.53 22.86 -12.21
N GLY A 29 35.74 22.31 -12.38
CA GLY A 29 36.76 22.84 -13.28
C GLY A 29 36.33 22.85 -14.75
N VAL A 30 35.73 21.75 -15.23
CA VAL A 30 35.27 21.62 -16.63
C VAL A 30 34.09 22.54 -16.96
N LEU A 31 33.20 22.78 -16.01
CA LEU A 31 32.02 23.63 -16.21
C LEU A 31 32.25 25.10 -15.82
N GLY A 32 33.38 25.45 -15.21
CA GLY A 32 33.67 26.81 -14.74
C GLY A 32 32.75 27.23 -13.57
N VAL A 33 32.36 26.30 -12.73
CA VAL A 33 31.47 26.52 -11.58
C VAL A 33 32.13 26.01 -10.28
N THR A 34 31.51 26.24 -9.14
CA THR A 34 32.01 25.72 -7.87
C THR A 34 31.50 24.30 -7.60
N ARG A 35 32.21 23.49 -6.77
CA ARG A 35 31.77 22.15 -6.36
C ARG A 35 30.35 22.12 -5.75
N PRO A 36 29.94 23.05 -4.86
CA PRO A 36 28.55 23.13 -4.39
C PRO A 36 27.53 23.37 -5.51
N GLN A 37 27.89 24.11 -6.56
CA GLN A 37 27.03 24.31 -7.71
C GLN A 37 26.87 22.99 -8.51
N VAL A 38 27.95 22.22 -8.68
CA VAL A 38 27.85 20.89 -9.31
C VAL A 38 26.90 19.97 -8.53
N SER A 39 27.03 19.91 -7.20
CA SER A 39 26.10 19.15 -6.36
C SER A 39 24.64 19.56 -6.56
N LYS A 40 24.39 20.88 -6.69
CA LYS A 40 23.06 21.42 -6.95
C LYS A 40 22.56 21.07 -8.36
N LEU A 41 23.43 21.11 -9.38
CA LEU A 41 23.10 20.69 -10.75
C LEU A 41 22.71 19.22 -10.81
N LEU A 42 23.46 18.31 -10.17
CA LEU A 42 23.15 16.88 -10.13
C LEU A 42 21.85 16.60 -9.38
N LYS A 43 21.57 17.32 -8.28
CA LYS A 43 20.29 17.23 -7.58
C LYS A 43 19.13 17.68 -8.45
N GLN A 44 19.32 18.78 -9.20
CA GLN A 44 18.31 19.33 -10.10
C GLN A 44 18.08 18.43 -11.32
N ALA A 45 19.14 17.81 -11.86
CA ALA A 45 19.05 16.84 -12.95
C ALA A 45 18.19 15.62 -12.56
N ARG A 46 18.35 15.12 -11.34
CA ARG A 46 17.47 14.05 -10.79
C ARG A 46 16.03 14.52 -10.61
N ALA A 47 15.85 15.72 -10.06
CA ALA A 47 14.51 16.27 -9.84
C ALA A 47 13.74 16.57 -11.14
N GLN A 48 14.44 16.79 -12.26
CA GLN A 48 13.86 17.06 -13.58
C GLN A 48 13.83 15.80 -14.49
N GLY A 49 14.16 14.60 -13.97
CA GLY A 49 14.15 13.39 -14.76
C GLY A 49 15.27 13.27 -15.81
N VAL A 50 16.28 14.18 -15.79
CA VAL A 50 17.46 14.10 -16.67
C VAL A 50 18.34 12.90 -16.32
N VAL A 51 18.30 12.48 -15.04
CA VAL A 51 19.00 11.32 -14.51
C VAL A 51 18.03 10.45 -13.76
N GLU A 52 17.91 9.21 -14.20
CA GLU A 52 17.22 8.15 -13.50
C GLU A 52 18.25 7.17 -12.92
N ILE A 53 18.17 6.90 -11.61
CA ILE A 53 19.04 5.95 -10.93
C ILE A 53 18.19 4.75 -10.52
N ARG A 54 18.44 3.61 -11.13
CA ARG A 54 17.86 2.33 -10.77
C ARG A 54 18.88 1.48 -10.02
N ILE A 55 18.64 1.21 -8.74
CA ILE A 55 19.41 0.24 -7.97
C ILE A 55 18.76 -1.14 -8.19
N VAL A 56 19.48 -2.06 -8.80
CA VAL A 56 19.05 -3.46 -8.96
C VAL A 56 19.65 -4.26 -7.82
N ASP A 57 18.83 -4.64 -6.85
CA ASP A 57 19.21 -5.59 -5.80
C ASP A 57 19.21 -7.00 -6.42
N ARG A 58 20.38 -7.63 -6.43
CA ARG A 58 20.56 -8.99 -6.93
C ARG A 58 20.81 -9.99 -5.80
N THR A 59 20.54 -9.63 -4.56
CA THR A 59 20.61 -10.58 -3.46
C THR A 59 19.48 -11.59 -3.57
N GLU A 60 19.75 -12.86 -3.30
CA GLU A 60 18.75 -13.93 -3.35
C GLU A 60 17.79 -13.90 -2.14
N ARG A 61 18.13 -13.16 -1.10
CA ARG A 61 17.39 -13.12 0.17
C ARG A 61 15.92 -12.63 0.04
N PRO A 62 15.63 -11.50 -0.62
CA PRO A 62 14.23 -11.08 -0.86
C PRO A 62 13.41 -12.12 -1.62
N SER A 63 14.01 -12.79 -2.60
CA SER A 63 13.36 -13.83 -3.41
C SER A 63 13.05 -15.09 -2.59
N ALA A 64 13.94 -15.50 -1.70
CA ALA A 64 13.74 -16.66 -0.83
C ALA A 64 12.62 -16.40 0.19
N VAL A 65 12.61 -15.23 0.83
CA VAL A 65 11.57 -14.82 1.78
C VAL A 65 10.21 -14.70 1.09
N ALA A 66 10.17 -14.10 -0.10
CA ALA A 66 8.95 -14.01 -0.91
C ALA A 66 8.39 -15.40 -1.26
N ALA A 67 9.25 -16.32 -1.70
CA ALA A 67 8.84 -17.70 -2.02
C ALA A 67 8.32 -18.45 -0.80
N ALA A 68 8.94 -18.28 0.38
CA ALA A 68 8.49 -18.89 1.63
C ALA A 68 7.10 -18.40 2.03
N LEU A 69 6.85 -17.08 2.00
CA LEU A 69 5.52 -16.51 2.28
C LEU A 69 4.48 -16.96 1.27
N GLN A 70 4.84 -16.95 -0.02
CA GLN A 70 3.95 -17.39 -1.10
C GLN A 70 3.51 -18.84 -0.89
N HIS A 71 4.42 -19.73 -0.57
CA HIS A 71 4.13 -21.14 -0.31
C HIS A 71 3.31 -21.31 0.98
N ARG A 72 3.71 -20.64 2.07
CA ARG A 72 3.10 -20.78 3.40
C ARG A 72 1.63 -20.38 3.43
N PHE A 73 1.26 -19.31 2.69
CA PHE A 73 -0.08 -18.74 2.69
C PHE A 73 -0.82 -18.90 1.35
N ALA A 74 -0.31 -19.75 0.45
CA ALA A 74 -0.88 -19.99 -0.89
C ALA A 74 -1.16 -18.70 -1.68
N LEU A 75 -0.26 -17.70 -1.56
CA LEU A 75 -0.39 -16.42 -2.25
C LEU A 75 -0.07 -16.57 -3.74
N ARG A 76 -0.72 -15.77 -4.59
CA ARG A 76 -0.41 -15.70 -6.02
C ARG A 76 0.98 -15.13 -6.26
N ALA A 77 1.36 -14.09 -5.53
CA ALA A 77 2.68 -13.48 -5.57
C ALA A 77 3.01 -12.75 -4.27
N VAL A 78 4.29 -12.61 -3.98
CA VAL A 78 4.81 -11.77 -2.91
C VAL A 78 5.92 -10.89 -3.48
N HIS A 79 5.83 -9.60 -3.27
CA HIS A 79 6.82 -8.62 -3.69
C HIS A 79 7.45 -7.96 -2.47
N VAL A 80 8.76 -8.05 -2.37
CA VAL A 80 9.52 -7.62 -1.20
C VAL A 80 10.47 -6.49 -1.57
N ALA A 81 10.26 -5.31 -1.00
CA ALA A 81 11.17 -4.18 -1.12
C ALA A 81 12.29 -4.25 -0.09
N PRO A 82 13.50 -3.70 -0.38
CA PRO A 82 14.53 -3.55 0.64
C PRO A 82 14.06 -2.70 1.82
N THR A 83 14.40 -3.11 3.03
CA THR A 83 14.15 -2.32 4.26
C THR A 83 15.25 -1.27 4.43
N PHE A 84 14.86 -0.06 4.79
CA PHE A 84 15.78 1.02 5.13
C PHE A 84 15.84 1.18 6.64
N THR A 85 16.92 0.72 7.23
CA THR A 85 17.16 0.86 8.69
C THR A 85 17.20 2.34 9.08
N GLY A 86 16.41 2.70 10.11
CA GLY A 86 16.36 4.06 10.65
C GLY A 86 15.38 5.00 9.94
N SER A 87 14.59 4.53 8.95
CA SER A 87 13.55 5.36 8.34
C SER A 87 12.37 4.56 7.80
N ASP A 88 11.32 4.48 8.60
CA ASP A 88 10.04 3.87 8.20
C ASP A 88 9.41 4.61 7.01
N GLU A 89 9.62 5.91 6.89
CA GLU A 89 9.11 6.69 5.77
C GLU A 89 9.79 6.31 4.45
N PHE A 90 11.10 6.14 4.42
CA PHE A 90 11.79 5.68 3.21
C PHE A 90 11.38 4.26 2.84
N THR A 91 11.23 3.36 3.81
CA THR A 91 10.72 2.00 3.59
C THR A 91 9.32 2.05 3.00
N ARG A 92 8.42 2.84 3.57
CA ARG A 92 7.04 3.00 3.06
C ARG A 92 7.01 3.54 1.63
N ARG A 93 7.84 4.55 1.29
CA ARG A 93 7.93 5.07 -0.09
C ARG A 93 8.41 4.01 -1.07
N ARG A 94 9.40 3.20 -0.67
CA ARG A 94 9.91 2.10 -1.52
C ARG A 94 8.85 1.01 -1.74
N VAL A 95 8.14 0.62 -0.68
CA VAL A 95 7.03 -0.32 -0.76
C VAL A 95 5.88 0.26 -1.60
N GLY A 96 5.56 1.55 -1.44
CA GLY A 96 4.56 2.25 -2.26
C GLY A 96 4.90 2.23 -3.75
N ARG A 97 6.16 2.55 -4.11
CA ARG A 97 6.63 2.46 -5.50
C ARG A 97 6.55 1.04 -6.05
N LEU A 98 7.01 0.04 -5.29
CA LEU A 98 6.90 -1.37 -5.70
C LEU A 98 5.43 -1.78 -5.88
N ALA A 99 4.54 -1.32 -5.01
CA ALA A 99 3.10 -1.55 -5.14
C ALA A 99 2.52 -0.87 -6.39
N ALA A 100 3.02 0.32 -6.78
CA ALA A 100 2.66 0.97 -8.03
C ALA A 100 3.10 0.15 -9.26
N GLU A 101 4.33 -0.37 -9.27
CA GLU A 101 4.84 -1.28 -10.32
C GLU A 101 3.95 -2.53 -10.44
N VAL A 102 3.58 -3.14 -9.31
CA VAL A 102 2.70 -4.32 -9.26
C VAL A 102 1.30 -4.01 -9.77
N LEU A 103 0.73 -2.87 -9.37
CA LEU A 103 -0.59 -2.43 -9.82
C LEU A 103 -0.61 -2.19 -11.33
N VAL A 104 0.35 -1.44 -11.87
CA VAL A 104 0.47 -1.17 -13.31
C VAL A 104 0.64 -2.47 -14.11
N ALA A 105 1.42 -3.42 -13.59
CA ALA A 105 1.59 -4.74 -14.22
C ALA A 105 0.30 -5.57 -14.20
N ALA A 106 -0.63 -5.33 -13.26
CA ALA A 106 -1.88 -6.08 -13.14
C ALA A 106 -3.04 -5.48 -13.95
N VAL A 107 -3.08 -4.16 -14.14
CA VAL A 107 -4.21 -3.45 -14.77
C VAL A 107 -4.16 -3.56 -16.29
N ARG A 108 -5.33 -3.75 -16.92
CA ARG A 108 -5.52 -3.82 -18.38
C ARG A 108 -6.73 -2.99 -18.78
N ASP A 109 -6.89 -2.74 -20.08
CA ASP A 109 -8.04 -2.04 -20.64
C ASP A 109 -9.34 -2.77 -20.28
N GLY A 110 -10.37 -1.98 -19.95
CA GLY A 110 -11.70 -2.44 -19.59
C GLY A 110 -11.85 -2.92 -18.14
N MET A 111 -10.77 -3.03 -17.36
CA MET A 111 -10.82 -3.50 -15.97
C MET A 111 -11.40 -2.46 -15.01
N ILE A 112 -11.98 -2.96 -13.92
CA ILE A 112 -12.45 -2.18 -12.77
C ILE A 112 -11.44 -2.38 -11.63
N VAL A 113 -10.83 -1.26 -11.19
CA VAL A 113 -9.79 -1.21 -10.18
C VAL A 113 -10.33 -0.55 -8.92
N GLY A 114 -10.43 -1.30 -7.84
CA GLY A 114 -10.76 -0.79 -6.52
C GLY A 114 -9.51 -0.33 -5.76
N VAL A 115 -9.58 0.85 -5.15
CA VAL A 115 -8.47 1.43 -4.40
C VAL A 115 -8.93 1.76 -2.99
N GLY A 116 -8.23 1.23 -1.99
CA GLY A 116 -8.41 1.60 -0.58
C GLY A 116 -7.91 3.00 -0.27
N ASP A 117 -7.92 3.35 1.01
CA ASP A 117 -7.41 4.63 1.51
C ASP A 117 -6.25 4.41 2.49
N GLY A 118 -5.65 5.50 2.97
CA GLY A 118 -4.61 5.50 3.99
C GLY A 118 -3.19 5.69 3.46
N SER A 119 -2.22 5.67 4.39
CA SER A 119 -0.83 6.04 4.12
C SER A 119 -0.10 5.14 3.12
N SER A 120 -0.43 3.84 3.07
CA SER A 120 0.12 2.92 2.08
C SER A 120 -0.38 3.24 0.67
N MET A 121 -1.67 3.59 0.54
CA MET A 121 -2.26 3.97 -0.74
C MET A 121 -1.77 5.34 -1.21
N ALA A 122 -1.56 6.29 -0.29
CA ALA A 122 -0.91 7.55 -0.61
C ALA A 122 0.52 7.34 -1.16
N ALA A 123 1.31 6.49 -0.49
CA ALA A 123 2.66 6.16 -0.94
C ALA A 123 2.68 5.43 -2.29
N LEU A 124 1.69 4.56 -2.57
CA LEU A 124 1.51 3.94 -3.87
C LEU A 124 1.19 4.99 -4.93
N ALA A 125 0.21 5.87 -4.67
CA ALA A 125 -0.18 6.93 -5.58
C ALA A 125 0.99 7.89 -5.91
N ASP A 126 1.85 8.17 -4.92
CA ASP A 126 3.09 8.94 -5.12
C ASP A 126 4.11 8.21 -6.01
N GLY A 127 4.13 6.88 -5.96
CA GLY A 127 5.00 6.05 -6.79
C GLY A 127 4.54 5.87 -8.24
N MET A 128 3.28 6.21 -8.56
CA MET A 128 2.71 6.01 -9.90
C MET A 128 3.37 6.85 -10.99
N ASP A 129 3.78 8.09 -10.68
CA ASP A 129 4.32 9.04 -11.66
C ASP A 129 5.56 8.50 -12.41
N GLU A 130 6.27 7.55 -11.80
CA GLU A 130 7.51 6.99 -12.36
C GLU A 130 7.29 5.70 -13.18
N VAL A 131 6.12 5.07 -13.10
CA VAL A 131 5.93 3.71 -13.63
C VAL A 131 4.68 3.55 -14.49
N ALA A 132 3.75 4.52 -14.47
CA ALA A 132 2.47 4.37 -15.10
C ALA A 132 2.54 4.50 -16.64
N SER A 133 1.72 3.69 -17.29
CA SER A 133 1.37 3.82 -18.70
C SER A 133 -0.13 4.03 -18.82
N PRO A 134 -0.62 4.83 -19.77
CA PRO A 134 -2.06 5.02 -19.98
C PRO A 134 -2.78 3.70 -20.23
N VAL A 135 -3.93 3.53 -19.56
CA VAL A 135 -4.80 2.36 -19.71
C VAL A 135 -6.26 2.78 -19.60
N SER A 136 -7.12 2.22 -20.46
CA SER A 136 -8.55 2.48 -20.45
C SER A 136 -9.24 1.62 -19.39
N ALA A 137 -9.17 2.05 -18.13
CA ALA A 137 -9.75 1.35 -16.98
C ALA A 137 -10.74 2.24 -16.22
N THR A 138 -11.49 1.64 -15.30
CA THR A 138 -12.36 2.34 -14.34
C THR A 138 -11.76 2.21 -12.95
N VAL A 139 -11.56 3.31 -12.23
CA VAL A 139 -11.00 3.32 -10.87
C VAL A 139 -12.06 3.80 -9.89
N VAL A 140 -12.27 3.01 -8.82
CA VAL A 140 -13.27 3.29 -7.78
C VAL A 140 -12.65 3.21 -6.38
N PRO A 141 -13.09 4.05 -5.42
CA PRO A 141 -12.69 3.87 -4.02
C PRO A 141 -13.36 2.63 -3.42
N LEU A 142 -12.65 1.92 -2.57
CA LEU A 142 -13.17 0.75 -1.84
C LEU A 142 -13.86 1.10 -0.52
N CYS A 143 -13.79 2.36 -0.08
CA CYS A 143 -14.52 2.87 1.08
C CYS A 143 -14.86 4.34 0.90
N GLY A 144 -15.84 4.81 1.66
CA GLY A 144 -16.13 6.23 1.77
C GLY A 144 -15.00 7.00 2.45
N GLY A 145 -15.04 8.33 2.35
CA GLY A 145 -14.01 9.22 2.89
C GLY A 145 -13.94 9.23 4.42
N PHE A 146 -12.76 9.57 4.95
CA PHE A 146 -12.54 9.79 6.38
C PHE A 146 -12.35 11.27 6.70
N TRP A 147 -12.92 11.70 7.81
CA TRP A 147 -12.69 13.04 8.36
C TRP A 147 -11.23 13.15 8.85
N GLY A 148 -10.54 14.21 8.43
CA GLY A 148 -9.15 14.44 8.83
C GLY A 148 -8.10 13.64 8.05
N ALA A 149 -8.50 12.88 7.04
CA ALA A 149 -7.54 12.35 6.07
C ALA A 149 -6.69 13.50 5.51
N THR A 150 -5.40 13.32 5.57
CA THR A 150 -4.37 14.30 5.17
C THR A 150 -4.80 15.05 3.92
N GLY A 151 -4.86 16.38 3.95
CA GLY A 151 -5.36 17.29 2.92
C GLY A 151 -4.74 17.18 1.52
N GLY A 152 -4.47 15.95 1.07
CA GLY A 152 -4.03 15.56 -0.25
C GLY A 152 -5.19 15.07 -1.12
N ARG A 153 -4.92 14.91 -2.41
CA ARG A 153 -5.85 14.25 -3.34
C ARG A 153 -6.09 12.81 -2.88
N GLU A 154 -7.34 12.35 -2.97
CA GLU A 154 -7.71 10.97 -2.69
C GLU A 154 -6.88 9.99 -3.56
N PRO A 155 -6.27 8.94 -2.99
CA PRO A 155 -5.36 8.06 -3.73
C PRO A 155 -5.94 7.51 -5.03
N TYR A 156 -7.23 7.10 -5.02
CA TYR A 156 -7.88 6.55 -6.21
C TYR A 156 -7.97 7.56 -7.36
N ARG A 157 -8.20 8.85 -7.07
CA ARG A 157 -8.24 9.91 -8.11
C ARG A 157 -6.87 10.13 -8.73
N ARG A 158 -5.84 10.18 -7.87
CA ARG A 158 -4.47 10.35 -8.35
C ARG A 158 -4.03 9.17 -9.22
N ILE A 159 -4.33 7.94 -8.78
CA ILE A 159 -4.06 6.74 -9.57
C ILE A 159 -4.79 6.78 -10.92
N ALA A 160 -6.07 7.15 -10.93
CA ALA A 160 -6.83 7.29 -12.16
C ALA A 160 -6.25 8.36 -13.10
N ASP A 161 -5.91 9.54 -12.56
CA ASP A 161 -5.32 10.64 -13.34
C ASP A 161 -4.02 10.20 -14.04
N VAL A 162 -3.13 9.51 -13.31
CA VAL A 162 -1.84 9.05 -13.84
C VAL A 162 -2.00 7.92 -14.87
N LEU A 163 -2.98 7.04 -14.66
CA LEU A 163 -3.31 5.97 -15.63
C LEU A 163 -4.09 6.47 -16.85
N GLY A 164 -4.59 7.72 -16.85
CA GLY A 164 -5.55 8.18 -17.85
C GLY A 164 -6.89 7.43 -17.80
N ALA A 165 -7.23 6.84 -16.64
CA ALA A 165 -8.41 6.03 -16.41
C ALA A 165 -9.62 6.89 -15.95
N THR A 166 -10.83 6.35 -16.06
CA THR A 166 -12.04 7.00 -15.55
C THR A 166 -12.18 6.77 -14.04
N ALA A 167 -12.27 7.85 -13.25
CA ALA A 167 -12.52 7.77 -11.81
C ALA A 167 -14.01 7.92 -11.49
N HIS A 168 -14.60 7.01 -10.70
CA HIS A 168 -15.91 7.18 -10.08
C HIS A 168 -15.74 7.52 -8.60
N GLY A 169 -16.27 8.67 -8.18
CA GLY A 169 -16.16 9.13 -6.79
C GLY A 169 -17.28 8.59 -5.90
N LEU A 170 -16.97 8.17 -4.71
CA LEU A 170 -17.95 7.79 -3.67
C LEU A 170 -18.14 8.96 -2.70
N LEU A 171 -19.25 9.67 -2.87
CA LEU A 171 -19.58 10.85 -2.05
C LEU A 171 -20.32 10.44 -0.76
N ALA A 172 -19.66 9.65 0.07
CA ALA A 172 -20.18 9.21 1.36
C ALA A 172 -19.04 9.12 2.38
N PRO A 173 -19.33 9.33 3.69
CA PRO A 173 -18.39 8.96 4.75
C PRO A 173 -18.17 7.45 4.78
N GLY A 174 -16.93 7.01 5.12
CA GLY A 174 -16.60 5.60 5.29
C GLY A 174 -17.23 5.00 6.54
N LEU A 175 -17.36 5.79 7.61
CA LEU A 175 -17.96 5.41 8.89
C LEU A 175 -19.07 6.38 9.24
N LEU A 176 -20.22 5.86 9.65
CA LEU A 176 -21.41 6.59 10.07
C LEU A 176 -21.67 6.34 11.57
N ASP A 177 -22.44 7.25 12.18
CA ASP A 177 -22.77 7.17 13.60
C ASP A 177 -23.73 6.00 13.90
N ASP A 178 -24.59 5.65 12.94
CA ASP A 178 -25.60 4.60 13.11
C ASP A 178 -25.95 3.88 11.80
N VAL A 179 -26.63 2.73 11.94
CA VAL A 179 -27.02 1.86 10.81
C VAL A 179 -28.10 2.51 9.94
N VAL A 180 -29.01 3.29 10.52
CA VAL A 180 -30.13 3.90 9.77
C VAL A 180 -29.60 4.93 8.80
N THR A 181 -28.69 5.77 9.27
CA THR A 181 -27.99 6.77 8.42
C THR A 181 -27.18 6.07 7.32
N ARG A 182 -26.48 4.99 7.66
CA ARG A 182 -25.71 4.20 6.67
C ARG A 182 -26.64 3.62 5.59
N ASP A 183 -27.77 3.04 5.99
CA ASP A 183 -28.70 2.41 5.05
C ASP A 183 -29.38 3.46 4.16
N ALA A 184 -29.74 4.61 4.72
CA ALA A 184 -30.32 5.72 3.95
C ALA A 184 -29.35 6.26 2.89
N LEU A 185 -28.07 6.47 3.27
CA LEU A 185 -27.04 6.88 2.31
C LEU A 185 -26.75 5.78 1.30
N GLY A 186 -26.63 4.53 1.71
CA GLY A 186 -26.40 3.39 0.83
C GLY A 186 -27.52 3.17 -0.18
N ALA A 187 -28.75 3.58 0.13
CA ALA A 187 -29.89 3.53 -0.80
C ALA A 187 -29.87 4.66 -1.84
N HIS A 188 -29.04 5.70 -1.67
CA HIS A 188 -28.95 6.79 -2.64
C HIS A 188 -28.40 6.30 -3.99
N ALA A 189 -29.03 6.72 -5.10
CA ALA A 189 -28.70 6.21 -6.44
C ALA A 189 -27.23 6.36 -6.80
N GLY A 190 -26.63 7.54 -6.57
CA GLY A 190 -25.23 7.81 -6.88
C GLY A 190 -24.23 7.00 -6.03
N ILE A 191 -24.61 6.61 -4.79
CA ILE A 191 -23.78 5.73 -3.95
C ILE A 191 -23.90 4.29 -4.45
N ARG A 192 -25.12 3.82 -4.74
CA ARG A 192 -25.35 2.48 -5.30
C ARG A 192 -24.65 2.25 -6.63
N GLU A 193 -24.59 3.26 -7.49
CA GLU A 193 -23.87 3.16 -8.76
C GLU A 193 -22.39 2.80 -8.55
N VAL A 194 -21.72 3.44 -7.60
CA VAL A 194 -20.31 3.17 -7.29
C VAL A 194 -20.15 1.86 -6.53
N THR A 195 -20.98 1.61 -5.50
CA THR A 195 -20.87 0.38 -4.70
C THR A 195 -21.20 -0.88 -5.48
N ALA A 196 -22.05 -0.80 -6.52
CA ALA A 196 -22.33 -1.92 -7.42
C ALA A 196 -21.10 -2.34 -8.26
N LEU A 197 -20.09 -1.47 -8.42
CA LEU A 197 -18.84 -1.81 -9.09
C LEU A 197 -17.96 -2.71 -8.23
N TRP A 198 -18.16 -2.74 -6.90
CA TRP A 198 -17.40 -3.61 -6.01
C TRP A 198 -17.61 -5.11 -6.27
N ASP A 199 -18.78 -5.49 -6.79
CA ASP A 199 -19.08 -6.88 -7.15
C ASP A 199 -18.40 -7.33 -8.48
N ARG A 200 -17.78 -6.38 -9.18
CA ARG A 200 -17.19 -6.58 -10.52
C ARG A 200 -15.72 -6.18 -10.57
N LEU A 201 -15.04 -6.10 -9.44
CA LEU A 201 -13.63 -5.74 -9.38
C LEU A 201 -12.76 -6.81 -10.05
N ASP A 202 -11.88 -6.38 -10.94
CA ASP A 202 -10.80 -7.20 -11.49
C ASP A 202 -9.54 -7.11 -10.63
N VAL A 203 -9.27 -5.91 -10.10
CA VAL A 203 -8.15 -5.61 -9.22
C VAL A 203 -8.66 -4.85 -7.99
N ALA A 204 -8.24 -5.25 -6.80
CA ALA A 204 -8.38 -4.47 -5.58
C ALA A 204 -6.99 -4.21 -5.00
N VAL A 205 -6.67 -2.96 -4.67
CA VAL A 205 -5.44 -2.61 -3.96
C VAL A 205 -5.78 -1.84 -2.69
N PHE A 206 -5.24 -2.29 -1.55
CA PHE A 206 -5.60 -1.77 -0.24
C PHE A 206 -4.45 -1.85 0.75
N GLY A 207 -4.49 -0.97 1.75
CA GLY A 207 -3.58 -1.02 2.89
C GLY A 207 -4.02 -2.08 3.90
N ILE A 208 -3.05 -2.67 4.62
CA ILE A 208 -3.32 -3.46 5.83
C ILE A 208 -3.04 -2.55 7.02
N GLY A 209 -4.11 -2.12 7.69
CA GLY A 209 -4.08 -1.24 8.85
C GLY A 209 -3.65 -1.97 10.13
N GLY A 210 -3.02 -1.25 11.07
CA GLY A 210 -2.83 -1.73 12.45
C GLY A 210 -4.05 -1.36 13.32
N PRO A 211 -4.08 -1.81 14.58
CA PRO A 211 -5.15 -1.45 15.51
C PRO A 211 -5.00 0.04 15.89
N SER A 212 -5.76 0.89 15.24
CA SER A 212 -5.77 2.35 15.46
C SER A 212 -7.14 2.88 15.84
N TRP A 213 -7.96 2.03 16.48
CA TRP A 213 -9.29 2.38 16.93
C TRP A 213 -9.24 3.27 18.18
N SER A 214 -10.14 4.22 18.28
CA SER A 214 -10.30 5.05 19.47
C SER A 214 -11.78 5.25 19.78
N GLU A 215 -12.10 5.49 21.04
CA GLU A 215 -13.47 5.78 21.47
C GLU A 215 -14.08 6.96 20.70
N ALA A 216 -13.27 8.00 20.45
CA ALA A 216 -13.71 9.16 19.67
C ALA A 216 -14.07 8.82 18.21
N LEU A 217 -13.49 7.77 17.65
CA LEU A 217 -13.73 7.35 16.27
C LEU A 217 -14.93 6.39 16.16
N VAL A 218 -15.00 5.39 17.03
CA VAL A 218 -15.96 4.27 16.85
C VAL A 218 -17.03 4.22 17.95
N GLY A 219 -16.87 4.96 19.04
CA GLY A 219 -17.69 4.91 20.27
C GLY A 219 -17.24 3.80 21.23
N PRO A 220 -17.60 3.91 22.54
CA PRO A 220 -17.10 3.02 23.58
C PRO A 220 -17.52 1.56 23.38
N ASP A 221 -18.76 1.29 23.01
CA ASP A 221 -19.27 -0.09 22.87
C ASP A 221 -18.57 -0.84 21.74
N VAL A 222 -18.36 -0.19 20.61
CA VAL A 222 -17.67 -0.78 19.45
C VAL A 222 -16.18 -0.94 19.73
N LEU A 223 -15.55 0.02 20.41
CA LEU A 223 -14.16 -0.13 20.81
C LEU A 223 -13.99 -1.34 21.73
N HIS A 224 -14.87 -1.49 22.74
CA HIS A 224 -14.88 -2.65 23.63
C HIS A 224 -15.06 -3.97 22.87
N GLU A 225 -15.98 -4.04 21.90
CA GLU A 225 -16.19 -5.22 21.04
C GLU A 225 -14.90 -5.60 20.29
N ILE A 226 -14.22 -4.63 19.69
CA ILE A 226 -12.99 -4.84 18.91
C ILE A 226 -11.84 -5.29 19.82
N GLU A 227 -11.69 -4.66 21.00
CA GLU A 227 -10.65 -5.00 21.97
C GLU A 227 -10.87 -6.38 22.60
N ALA A 228 -12.12 -6.70 22.98
CA ALA A 228 -12.48 -8.02 23.50
C ALA A 228 -12.21 -9.14 22.50
N ALA A 229 -12.42 -8.85 21.22
CA ALA A 229 -12.08 -9.77 20.12
C ALA A 229 -10.58 -9.82 19.79
N ARG A 230 -9.74 -9.03 20.47
CA ARG A 230 -8.29 -8.97 20.27
C ARG A 230 -7.91 -8.67 18.81
N ALA A 231 -8.61 -7.75 18.17
CA ALA A 231 -8.29 -7.35 16.81
C ALA A 231 -6.83 -6.91 16.70
N VAL A 232 -6.12 -7.39 15.69
CA VAL A 232 -4.70 -7.08 15.44
C VAL A 232 -4.50 -6.13 14.28
N GLY A 233 -5.51 -5.96 13.43
CA GLY A 233 -5.43 -5.11 12.25
C GLY A 233 -6.79 -4.94 11.59
N GLU A 234 -6.79 -4.22 10.47
CA GLU A 234 -7.96 -3.97 9.66
C GLU A 234 -7.65 -3.96 8.16
N ILE A 235 -8.67 -4.24 7.35
CA ILE A 235 -8.72 -4.00 5.92
C ILE A 235 -10.06 -3.33 5.61
N LEU A 236 -10.03 -2.16 4.94
CA LEU A 236 -11.25 -1.44 4.53
C LEU A 236 -12.25 -1.25 5.70
N ILE A 237 -11.79 -0.75 6.83
CA ILE A 237 -12.59 -0.52 8.06
C ILE A 237 -13.13 -1.84 8.67
N SER A 238 -12.63 -2.98 8.26
CA SER A 238 -13.05 -4.29 8.78
C SER A 238 -11.96 -4.86 9.67
N PRO A 239 -12.11 -4.81 11.02
CA PRO A 239 -11.15 -5.38 11.96
C PRO A 239 -11.09 -6.90 11.85
N PHE A 240 -9.93 -7.48 12.14
CA PHE A 240 -9.73 -8.92 12.22
C PHE A 240 -8.75 -9.29 13.34
N ASP A 241 -8.91 -10.50 13.87
CA ASP A 241 -8.01 -11.09 14.85
C ASP A 241 -6.76 -11.71 14.20
N ILE A 242 -5.85 -12.22 15.05
CA ILE A 242 -4.61 -12.85 14.58
C ILE A 242 -4.85 -14.15 13.79
N ASP A 243 -5.99 -14.79 13.96
CA ASP A 243 -6.38 -16.01 13.25
C ASP A 243 -7.06 -15.71 11.90
N GLY A 244 -7.23 -14.42 11.58
CA GLY A 244 -7.84 -13.96 10.34
C GLY A 244 -9.37 -13.91 10.37
N ARG A 245 -9.99 -14.05 11.56
CA ARG A 245 -11.44 -13.91 11.69
C ARG A 245 -11.80 -12.43 11.71
N PHE A 246 -12.69 -12.01 10.82
CA PHE A 246 -13.24 -10.67 10.85
C PHE A 246 -14.13 -10.49 12.07
N VAL A 247 -13.91 -9.42 12.81
CA VAL A 247 -14.58 -9.07 14.09
C VAL A 247 -15.20 -7.66 13.99
N GLY A 248 -15.84 -7.15 15.05
CA GLY A 248 -16.41 -5.80 15.05
C GLY A 248 -17.63 -5.68 14.14
N GLU A 249 -18.59 -6.60 14.25
CA GLU A 249 -19.81 -6.59 13.43
C GLU A 249 -20.59 -5.28 13.58
N SER A 250 -20.63 -4.71 14.79
CA SER A 250 -21.29 -3.42 15.07
C SER A 250 -20.65 -2.28 14.27
N LEU A 251 -19.32 -2.28 14.12
CA LEU A 251 -18.62 -1.31 13.27
C LEU A 251 -18.97 -1.52 11.80
N ARG A 252 -18.86 -2.75 11.31
CA ARG A 252 -19.12 -3.09 9.91
C ARG A 252 -20.51 -2.66 9.45
N ARG A 253 -21.53 -2.82 10.31
CA ARG A 253 -22.90 -2.40 10.01
C ARG A 253 -23.07 -0.88 9.82
N ARG A 254 -22.13 -0.08 10.29
CA ARG A 254 -22.13 1.39 10.17
C ARG A 254 -21.17 1.91 9.11
N THR A 255 -20.56 1.03 8.29
CA THR A 255 -19.61 1.44 7.28
C THR A 255 -20.19 1.43 5.85
N ILE A 256 -19.70 2.34 5.02
CA ILE A 256 -19.84 2.27 3.56
C ILE A 256 -18.46 1.91 3.01
N ALA A 257 -18.22 0.62 2.88
CA ALA A 257 -16.96 0.05 2.38
C ALA A 257 -17.24 -1.26 1.66
N CYS A 258 -16.35 -1.63 0.73
CA CYS A 258 -16.32 -2.96 0.14
C CYS A 258 -16.08 -3.98 1.27
N ASP A 259 -16.83 -5.07 1.26
CA ASP A 259 -16.71 -6.08 2.30
C ASP A 259 -15.37 -6.84 2.16
N ALA A 260 -14.48 -6.60 3.11
CA ALA A 260 -13.14 -7.22 3.10
C ALA A 260 -13.17 -8.75 3.11
N ARG A 261 -14.28 -9.37 3.60
CA ARG A 261 -14.49 -10.83 3.58
C ARG A 261 -14.61 -11.37 2.16
N ASN A 262 -14.99 -10.54 1.19
CA ASN A 262 -15.17 -10.92 -0.21
C ASN A 262 -13.94 -10.62 -1.08
N LEU A 263 -12.87 -10.05 -0.53
CA LEU A 263 -11.67 -9.72 -1.31
C LEU A 263 -11.00 -10.95 -1.94
N HIS A 264 -11.18 -12.13 -1.36
CA HIS A 264 -10.72 -13.41 -1.93
C HIS A 264 -11.39 -13.75 -3.27
N LEU A 265 -12.57 -13.17 -3.57
CA LEU A 265 -13.28 -13.34 -4.84
C LEU A 265 -12.73 -12.43 -5.95
N VAL A 266 -11.99 -11.37 -5.59
CA VAL A 266 -11.39 -10.45 -6.56
C VAL A 266 -10.22 -11.16 -7.26
N PRO A 267 -10.18 -11.20 -8.60
CA PRO A 267 -9.11 -11.87 -9.35
C PRO A 267 -7.71 -11.45 -8.93
N THR A 268 -7.51 -10.18 -8.58
CA THR A 268 -6.21 -9.70 -8.09
C THR A 268 -6.41 -8.78 -6.87
N ALA A 269 -6.28 -9.34 -5.66
CA ALA A 269 -6.35 -8.60 -4.38
C ALA A 269 -4.93 -8.32 -3.86
N ILE A 270 -4.51 -7.04 -3.91
CA ILE A 270 -3.16 -6.59 -3.57
C ILE A 270 -3.19 -5.92 -2.18
N GLY A 271 -2.63 -6.58 -1.18
CA GLY A 271 -2.42 -6.02 0.16
C GLY A 271 -1.06 -5.36 0.28
N VAL A 272 -1.02 -4.12 0.78
CA VAL A 272 0.21 -3.31 0.91
C VAL A 272 0.41 -2.88 2.35
N ALA A 273 1.54 -3.25 2.94
CA ALA A 273 1.93 -2.80 4.28
C ALA A 273 3.44 -2.89 4.48
N SER A 274 4.01 -2.06 5.35
CA SER A 274 5.44 -2.05 5.68
C SER A 274 5.70 -1.62 7.12
N GLY A 275 6.81 -2.09 7.69
CA GLY A 275 7.25 -1.78 9.04
C GLY A 275 6.83 -2.82 10.08
N SER A 276 7.64 -2.94 11.15
CA SER A 276 7.49 -3.97 12.19
C SER A 276 6.13 -3.95 12.91
N ALA A 277 5.52 -2.77 13.05
CA ALA A 277 4.18 -2.64 13.62
C ALA A 277 3.08 -3.33 12.78
N LYS A 278 3.38 -3.70 11.53
CA LYS A 278 2.45 -4.37 10.62
C LYS A 278 2.59 -5.90 10.58
N VAL A 279 3.52 -6.47 11.32
CA VAL A 279 3.78 -7.93 11.34
C VAL A 279 2.51 -8.71 11.73
N ARG A 280 1.91 -8.40 12.88
CA ARG A 280 0.67 -9.05 13.33
C ARG A 280 -0.53 -8.77 12.41
N PRO A 281 -0.77 -7.51 11.98
CA PRO A 281 -1.78 -7.20 10.96
C PRO A 281 -1.61 -7.98 9.66
N ILE A 282 -0.39 -8.06 9.12
CA ILE A 282 -0.14 -8.84 7.89
C ILE A 282 -0.46 -10.31 8.12
N LEU A 283 0.01 -10.91 9.22
CA LEU A 283 -0.25 -12.31 9.52
C LEU A 283 -1.76 -12.61 9.60
N GLY A 284 -2.53 -11.76 10.32
CA GLY A 284 -3.99 -11.89 10.39
C GLY A 284 -4.66 -11.74 9.01
N ALA A 285 -4.25 -10.76 8.21
CA ALA A 285 -4.77 -10.55 6.85
C ALA A 285 -4.50 -11.72 5.90
N LEU A 286 -3.31 -12.34 6.00
CA LEU A 286 -2.94 -13.53 5.23
C LEU A 286 -3.80 -14.74 5.64
N ARG A 287 -4.02 -14.94 6.95
CA ARG A 287 -4.89 -16.00 7.48
C ARG A 287 -6.36 -15.79 7.13
N ALA A 288 -6.79 -14.54 7.01
CA ALA A 288 -8.15 -14.21 6.55
C ALA A 288 -8.40 -14.57 5.07
N GLY A 289 -7.34 -14.84 4.30
CA GLY A 289 -7.44 -15.11 2.86
C GLY A 289 -7.82 -13.87 2.03
N ALA A 290 -7.80 -12.67 2.62
CA ALA A 290 -8.18 -11.44 1.94
C ALA A 290 -7.12 -10.92 0.95
N VAL A 291 -5.88 -11.40 1.07
CA VAL A 291 -4.72 -10.98 0.28
C VAL A 291 -4.33 -12.07 -0.70
N GLY A 292 -4.37 -11.78 -1.99
CA GLY A 292 -3.88 -12.68 -3.05
C GLY A 292 -2.44 -12.34 -3.47
N VAL A 293 -2.08 -11.06 -3.41
CA VAL A 293 -0.73 -10.54 -3.69
C VAL A 293 -0.29 -9.67 -2.52
N LEU A 294 0.84 -9.96 -1.91
CA LEU A 294 1.41 -9.16 -0.83
C LEU A 294 2.55 -8.28 -1.34
N VAL A 295 2.52 -6.99 -0.98
CA VAL A 295 3.65 -6.07 -1.19
C VAL A 295 4.10 -5.53 0.16
N THR A 296 5.35 -5.83 0.54
CA THR A 296 5.91 -5.45 1.85
C THR A 296 7.42 -5.19 1.77
N ASP A 297 8.06 -4.94 2.90
CA ASP A 297 9.52 -4.83 3.00
C ASP A 297 10.15 -6.10 3.59
N LEU A 298 11.46 -6.27 3.36
CA LEU A 298 12.19 -7.49 3.73
C LEU A 298 12.12 -7.80 5.21
N ASN A 299 12.40 -6.83 6.08
CA ASN A 299 12.40 -7.06 7.53
C ASN A 299 11.00 -7.45 8.03
N THR A 300 9.96 -6.77 7.54
CA THR A 300 8.57 -7.10 7.86
C THR A 300 8.21 -8.50 7.38
N ALA A 301 8.62 -8.87 6.18
CA ALA A 301 8.37 -10.20 5.59
C ALA A 301 9.02 -11.32 6.42
N GLU A 302 10.27 -11.13 6.86
CA GLU A 302 11.00 -12.07 7.72
C GLU A 302 10.29 -12.26 9.06
N LEU A 303 9.95 -11.15 9.74
CA LEU A 303 9.23 -11.20 11.02
C LEU A 303 7.84 -11.85 10.92
N VAL A 304 7.14 -11.70 9.78
CA VAL A 304 5.86 -12.39 9.55
C VAL A 304 6.06 -13.90 9.46
N LEU A 305 7.12 -14.37 8.79
CA LEU A 305 7.45 -15.80 8.73
C LEU A 305 7.81 -16.35 10.12
N GLU A 306 8.67 -15.67 10.86
CA GLU A 306 9.06 -16.05 12.22
C GLU A 306 7.84 -16.20 13.12
N LEU A 307 6.95 -15.20 13.14
CA LEU A 307 5.73 -15.24 13.94
C LEU A 307 4.76 -16.37 13.50
N ALA A 308 4.71 -16.67 12.21
CA ALA A 308 3.88 -17.76 11.69
C ALA A 308 4.40 -19.13 12.11
N ASP A 309 5.73 -19.32 12.21
CA ASP A 309 6.36 -20.57 12.60
C ASP A 309 6.25 -20.81 14.11
N GLU A 310 6.42 -19.77 14.94
CA GLU A 310 6.17 -19.85 16.39
C GLU A 310 4.77 -20.32 16.72
N ALA A 311 3.76 -19.82 16.01
CA ALA A 311 2.36 -20.20 16.20
C ALA A 311 2.07 -21.66 15.77
N SER A 312 2.89 -22.24 14.89
CA SER A 312 2.77 -23.64 14.48
C SER A 312 3.43 -24.61 15.48
N SER A 313 4.54 -24.20 16.08
CA SER A 313 5.30 -25.01 17.04
C SER A 313 4.63 -25.08 18.42
N GLY A 314 3.89 -24.04 18.82
CA GLY A 314 3.15 -24.01 20.10
C GLY A 314 1.87 -24.83 20.14
N GLY A 315 1.39 -25.32 18.98
CA GLY A 315 0.20 -26.16 18.87
C GLY A 315 0.42 -27.66 19.14
N ASP A 316 1.65 -28.14 18.95
CA ASP A 316 1.96 -29.59 19.07
C ASP A 316 2.23 -30.05 20.54
N ASP A 317 2.59 -29.10 21.43
CA ASP A 317 2.89 -29.44 22.84
C ASP A 317 1.64 -29.73 23.71
N ILE A 318 0.43 -29.42 23.26
CA ILE A 318 -0.80 -29.63 24.05
C ILE A 318 -1.47 -30.98 23.76
N ALA A 319 -1.12 -31.66 22.67
CA ALA A 319 -1.71 -32.96 22.28
C ALA A 319 -1.04 -34.18 22.95
N GLY A 320 0.11 -34.00 23.61
CA GLY A 320 0.91 -35.09 24.20
C GLY A 320 0.64 -35.42 25.68
N ALA A 321 -0.17 -34.63 26.42
CA ALA A 321 -0.32 -34.77 27.88
C ALA A 321 -1.63 -35.44 28.36
N GLY A 322 -2.31 -36.24 27.54
CA GLY A 322 -3.58 -36.86 27.86
C GLY A 322 -3.59 -38.37 27.64
N GLY A 323 -2.61 -39.10 28.17
CA GLY A 323 -2.56 -40.56 28.05
C GLY A 323 -1.61 -41.22 29.04
N ALA A 324 -2.01 -41.29 30.30
CA ALA A 324 -1.48 -42.25 31.27
C ALA A 324 -2.53 -42.51 32.35
#